data_048c5c4bfa166cd97c1f95eccd744869
#
_entry.id   048c5c4bfa166cd97c1f95eccd744869
#
_cell.length_a   1.000
_cell.length_b   1.000
_cell.length_c   1.000
_cell.angle_alpha   90.00
_cell.angle_beta   90.00
_cell.angle_gamma   90.00
#
_symmetry.space_group_name_H-M   'P 1'
#
loop_
_entity.id
_entity.type
_entity.pdbx_description
1 polymer ?
#
loop_
_entity_poly.entity_id
_entity_poly.type
_entity_poly.pdbx_seq_one_letter_code
_entity_poly.pdbx_strand_id
1 'polypeptide(L)'
;LKIIHTADFHFREKDYFEIKKCVDFIVDYAFKNPPDLFVISGDITDSRFLDLDTRSSRAIFTIVNQMLDLAPVAIVCGTYSHEGKSPLALRSCRGRFPILVSDLPEQYGYVSGQDDVDVFRGEWMTLEEIQRDDFVPSFIISQIPQPTKQYFVNQLSILDTDKAISTAMDSIFTSFGSVVDEFDSIPHIVNGHGQIGGAFISETQQLIGVDIEVSKAQLMSLNADLVCYGHIHKAQAMGDGIFYAGSPTRMNHGETEDKGFYEHTIYGITDSYGKYISINPDLRSNFIKTPAIYLHNAKLDNTKDGCHAPGVDIMDTIKMICDVVSIDHDEWGIKITITAWQDEAKNINQAEIERVVLDLGAERVKVSIIRKPRETVRSEKVLEADTLPDKLIAMAEMRGETVQESILEKARMVEAG
;
A
#
# COMPACT_ATOMS: atom_id res chain seq x y z
N LEU A 1 4.14 26.25 -7.97
CA LEU A 1 4.02 24.91 -8.57
C LEU A 1 3.07 24.06 -7.75
N LYS A 2 1.91 23.69 -8.32
CA LYS A 2 0.90 22.83 -7.68
C LYS A 2 1.03 21.40 -8.19
N ILE A 3 1.10 20.45 -7.28
CA ILE A 3 1.38 19.05 -7.59
C ILE A 3 0.29 18.17 -6.95
N ILE A 4 -0.32 17.28 -7.73
CA ILE A 4 -1.13 16.18 -7.21
C ILE A 4 -0.24 14.95 -7.10
N HIS A 5 -0.03 14.49 -5.86
CA HIS A 5 0.76 13.31 -5.53
C HIS A 5 -0.14 12.17 -5.07
N THR A 6 -0.10 11.07 -5.80
CA THR A 6 -0.87 9.85 -5.53
C THR A 6 -0.02 8.60 -5.80
N ALA A 7 -0.44 7.44 -5.27
CA ALA A 7 0.27 6.17 -5.42
C ALA A 7 -0.68 4.99 -5.15
N ASP A 8 -0.20 3.78 -5.34
CA ASP A 8 -0.78 2.55 -4.81
C ASP A 8 -2.26 2.36 -5.18
N PHE A 9 -2.60 2.54 -6.48
CA PHE A 9 -3.96 2.32 -6.97
C PHE A 9 -4.35 0.86 -6.93
N HIS A 10 -3.41 -0.04 -7.27
CA HIS A 10 -3.60 -1.48 -7.32
C HIS A 10 -4.85 -1.90 -8.11
N PHE A 11 -5.01 -1.36 -9.32
CA PHE A 11 -6.13 -1.72 -10.17
C PHE A 11 -6.21 -3.23 -10.40
N ARG A 12 -7.37 -3.80 -10.06
CA ARG A 12 -7.67 -5.23 -10.22
C ARG A 12 -9.18 -5.44 -10.40
N GLU A 13 -9.54 -6.49 -11.13
CA GLU A 13 -10.92 -6.73 -11.54
C GLU A 13 -11.90 -6.91 -10.37
N LYS A 14 -11.48 -7.57 -9.28
CA LYS A 14 -12.35 -7.85 -8.13
C LYS A 14 -12.81 -6.60 -7.38
N ASP A 15 -11.97 -5.54 -7.37
CA ASP A 15 -12.23 -4.29 -6.64
C ASP A 15 -12.38 -3.10 -7.60
N TYR A 16 -12.58 -3.38 -8.88
CA TYR A 16 -12.58 -2.41 -9.97
C TYR A 16 -13.43 -1.16 -9.69
N PHE A 17 -14.69 -1.34 -9.29
CA PHE A 17 -15.61 -0.22 -9.11
C PHE A 17 -15.18 0.71 -7.99
N GLU A 18 -14.71 0.15 -6.87
CA GLU A 18 -14.24 0.94 -5.73
C GLU A 18 -12.96 1.70 -6.08
N ILE A 19 -11.99 1.03 -6.70
CA ILE A 19 -10.74 1.67 -7.12
C ILE A 19 -11.04 2.78 -8.13
N LYS A 20 -11.87 2.47 -9.13
CA LYS A 20 -12.23 3.46 -10.16
C LYS A 20 -12.94 4.67 -9.55
N LYS A 21 -13.91 4.48 -8.65
CA LYS A 21 -14.61 5.56 -7.95
C LYS A 21 -13.62 6.53 -7.28
N CYS A 22 -12.65 5.99 -6.53
CA CYS A 22 -11.68 6.79 -5.80
C CYS A 22 -10.67 7.49 -6.72
N VAL A 23 -10.23 6.83 -7.80
CA VAL A 23 -9.28 7.43 -8.73
C VAL A 23 -9.97 8.44 -9.67
N ASP A 24 -11.20 8.19 -10.10
CA ASP A 24 -12.01 9.19 -10.82
C ASP A 24 -12.18 10.46 -9.96
N PHE A 25 -12.38 10.32 -8.64
CA PHE A 25 -12.45 11.47 -7.75
C PHE A 25 -11.18 12.32 -7.77
N ILE A 26 -9.99 11.72 -7.90
CA ILE A 26 -8.72 12.46 -8.05
C ILE A 26 -8.74 13.28 -9.33
N VAL A 27 -9.19 12.70 -10.45
CA VAL A 27 -9.28 13.39 -11.75
C VAL A 27 -10.31 14.52 -11.70
N ASP A 28 -11.48 14.27 -11.10
CA ASP A 28 -12.53 15.27 -10.92
C ASP A 28 -12.08 16.44 -10.02
N TYR A 29 -11.30 16.13 -8.98
CA TYR A 29 -10.69 17.16 -8.14
C TYR A 29 -9.69 17.99 -8.93
N ALA A 30 -8.82 17.35 -9.70
CA ALA A 30 -7.83 18.01 -10.55
C ALA A 30 -8.49 18.90 -11.62
N PHE A 31 -9.60 18.46 -12.20
CA PHE A 31 -10.37 19.27 -13.15
C PHE A 31 -10.86 20.58 -12.54
N LYS A 32 -11.26 20.56 -11.26
CA LYS A 32 -11.72 21.75 -10.53
C LYS A 32 -10.57 22.58 -9.96
N ASN A 33 -9.44 21.95 -9.69
CA ASN A 33 -8.23 22.53 -9.09
C ASN A 33 -6.99 22.17 -9.92
N PRO A 34 -6.85 22.70 -11.15
CA PRO A 34 -5.81 22.24 -12.08
C PRO A 34 -4.42 22.28 -11.45
N PRO A 35 -3.67 21.15 -11.48
CA PRO A 35 -2.28 21.12 -11.06
C PRO A 35 -1.34 21.53 -12.19
N ASP A 36 -0.09 21.76 -11.86
CA ASP A 36 1.02 21.92 -12.80
C ASP A 36 1.72 20.59 -13.10
N LEU A 37 1.51 19.56 -12.24
CA LEU A 37 2.13 18.24 -12.37
C LEU A 37 1.29 17.17 -11.62
N PHE A 38 1.13 16.00 -12.25
CA PHE A 38 0.74 14.78 -11.56
C PHE A 38 1.97 13.92 -11.29
N VAL A 39 2.11 13.50 -10.03
CA VAL A 39 3.11 12.52 -9.59
C VAL A 39 2.41 11.25 -9.15
N ILE A 40 2.68 10.14 -9.83
CA ILE A 40 2.17 8.81 -9.47
C ILE A 40 3.35 7.96 -9.02
N SER A 41 3.42 7.69 -7.73
CA SER A 41 4.56 7.03 -7.10
C SER A 41 4.41 5.50 -7.07
N GLY A 42 4.09 4.89 -8.24
CA GLY A 42 4.08 3.44 -8.45
C GLY A 42 2.84 2.70 -7.97
N ASP A 43 2.86 1.40 -8.16
CA ASP A 43 1.80 0.42 -7.82
C ASP A 43 0.41 0.81 -8.37
N ILE A 44 0.36 1.15 -9.68
CA ILE A 44 -0.88 1.48 -10.39
C ILE A 44 -1.74 0.23 -10.57
N THR A 45 -1.12 -0.95 -10.76
CA THR A 45 -1.81 -2.20 -11.04
C THR A 45 -1.27 -3.36 -10.19
N ASP A 46 -2.13 -4.33 -9.88
CA ASP A 46 -1.76 -5.62 -9.28
C ASP A 46 -1.36 -6.68 -10.35
N SER A 47 -1.01 -6.26 -11.55
CA SER A 47 -0.68 -7.18 -12.65
C SER A 47 0.61 -6.80 -13.35
N ARG A 48 1.47 -7.80 -13.58
CA ARG A 48 2.69 -7.62 -14.39
C ARG A 48 2.43 -7.35 -15.87
N PHE A 49 1.17 -7.49 -16.29
CA PHE A 49 0.76 -7.29 -17.69
C PHE A 49 -0.54 -6.46 -17.71
N LEU A 50 -0.56 -5.43 -18.54
CA LEU A 50 -1.78 -4.69 -18.85
C LEU A 50 -2.52 -5.39 -19.99
N ASP A 51 -3.49 -6.22 -19.61
CA ASP A 51 -4.37 -6.89 -20.56
C ASP A 51 -5.55 -5.98 -20.92
N LEU A 52 -5.59 -5.50 -22.15
CA LEU A 52 -6.62 -4.58 -22.63
C LEU A 52 -8.03 -5.20 -22.70
N ASP A 53 -8.16 -6.52 -22.56
CA ASP A 53 -9.47 -7.16 -22.40
C ASP A 53 -10.07 -6.93 -21.00
N THR A 54 -9.27 -6.55 -20.02
CA THR A 54 -9.74 -6.22 -18.68
C THR A 54 -10.26 -4.80 -18.56
N ARG A 55 -11.27 -4.59 -17.69
CA ARG A 55 -11.77 -3.25 -17.36
C ARG A 55 -10.72 -2.41 -16.65
N SER A 56 -9.95 -3.03 -15.76
CA SER A 56 -8.90 -2.38 -14.98
C SER A 56 -7.83 -1.77 -15.88
N SER A 57 -7.30 -2.53 -16.84
CA SER A 57 -6.29 -1.99 -17.78
C SER A 57 -6.85 -0.85 -18.61
N ARG A 58 -8.06 -1.00 -19.17
CA ARG A 58 -8.69 0.09 -19.95
C ARG A 58 -8.92 1.34 -19.11
N ALA A 59 -9.33 1.19 -17.85
CA ALA A 59 -9.53 2.33 -16.95
C ALA A 59 -8.22 3.07 -16.69
N ILE A 60 -7.12 2.35 -16.45
CA ILE A 60 -5.80 2.95 -16.24
C ILE A 60 -5.42 3.87 -17.42
N PHE A 61 -5.51 3.36 -18.65
CA PHE A 61 -5.23 4.17 -19.84
C PHE A 61 -6.16 5.38 -19.96
N THR A 62 -7.46 5.21 -19.68
CA THR A 62 -8.43 6.31 -19.74
C THR A 62 -8.10 7.39 -18.72
N ILE A 63 -7.83 7.01 -17.48
CA ILE A 63 -7.51 7.94 -16.40
C ILE A 63 -6.21 8.70 -16.69
N VAL A 64 -5.17 7.99 -17.13
CA VAL A 64 -3.90 8.64 -17.47
C VAL A 64 -4.06 9.61 -18.63
N ASN A 65 -4.84 9.29 -19.67
CA ASN A 65 -5.13 10.23 -20.74
C ASN A 65 -5.90 11.47 -20.24
N GLN A 66 -6.88 11.30 -19.35
CA GLN A 66 -7.59 12.42 -18.71
C GLN A 66 -6.65 13.31 -17.89
N MET A 67 -5.70 12.73 -17.15
CA MET A 67 -4.69 13.49 -16.43
C MET A 67 -3.78 14.28 -17.41
N LEU A 68 -3.39 13.66 -18.52
CA LEU A 68 -2.57 14.29 -19.56
C LEU A 68 -3.28 15.43 -20.30
N ASP A 69 -4.60 15.52 -20.23
CA ASP A 69 -5.34 16.68 -20.73
C ASP A 69 -5.31 17.87 -19.77
N LEU A 70 -4.91 17.64 -18.51
CA LEU A 70 -4.87 18.66 -17.46
C LEU A 70 -3.46 19.17 -17.18
N ALA A 71 -2.46 18.25 -17.08
CA ALA A 71 -1.08 18.57 -16.73
C ALA A 71 -0.11 17.46 -17.15
N PRO A 72 1.22 17.69 -17.19
CA PRO A 72 2.21 16.62 -17.36
C PRO A 72 2.07 15.57 -16.26
N VAL A 73 2.34 14.31 -16.59
CA VAL A 73 2.25 13.18 -15.68
C VAL A 73 3.59 12.49 -15.57
N ALA A 74 4.07 12.30 -14.34
CA ALA A 74 5.28 11.56 -14.04
C ALA A 74 4.95 10.31 -13.21
N ILE A 75 5.37 9.15 -13.70
CA ILE A 75 5.10 7.82 -13.12
C ILE A 75 6.40 7.09 -12.89
N VAL A 76 6.57 6.46 -11.73
CA VAL A 76 7.61 5.44 -11.49
C VAL A 76 6.98 4.06 -11.45
N CYS A 77 7.70 3.03 -11.90
CA CYS A 77 7.31 1.65 -11.66
C CYS A 77 7.41 1.33 -10.17
N GLY A 78 6.40 0.66 -9.64
CA GLY A 78 6.30 0.26 -8.25
C GLY A 78 6.88 -1.13 -7.99
N THR A 79 6.18 -1.92 -7.16
CA THR A 79 6.65 -3.21 -6.67
C THR A 79 6.77 -4.25 -7.77
N TYR A 80 8.01 -4.70 -8.02
CA TYR A 80 8.30 -5.61 -9.13
C TYR A 80 7.55 -6.94 -9.04
N SER A 81 7.25 -7.43 -7.84
CA SER A 81 6.59 -8.73 -7.65
C SER A 81 5.16 -8.78 -8.19
N HIS A 82 4.42 -7.67 -8.19
CA HIS A 82 3.03 -7.62 -8.68
C HIS A 82 2.82 -6.64 -9.84
N GLU A 83 3.47 -5.50 -9.89
CA GLU A 83 3.34 -4.55 -11.00
C GLU A 83 4.37 -4.81 -12.11
N GLY A 84 5.62 -5.12 -11.74
CA GLY A 84 6.72 -5.32 -12.69
C GLY A 84 7.02 -4.08 -13.50
N LYS A 85 7.09 -4.26 -14.83
CA LYS A 85 7.32 -3.17 -15.80
C LYS A 85 6.06 -2.79 -16.57
N SER A 86 4.89 -3.24 -16.12
CA SER A 86 3.64 -2.98 -16.83
C SER A 86 3.33 -1.49 -17.04
N PRO A 87 3.69 -0.56 -16.12
CA PRO A 87 3.47 0.87 -16.33
C PRO A 87 4.20 1.46 -17.56
N LEU A 88 5.26 0.81 -18.05
CA LEU A 88 5.94 1.28 -19.27
C LEU A 88 5.02 1.32 -20.50
N ALA A 89 3.97 0.50 -20.54
CA ALA A 89 2.97 0.56 -21.59
C ALA A 89 2.24 1.92 -21.64
N LEU A 90 2.16 2.63 -20.52
CA LEU A 90 1.54 3.94 -20.41
C LEU A 90 2.33 5.04 -21.14
N ARG A 91 3.58 4.79 -21.53
CA ARG A 91 4.33 5.66 -22.44
C ARG A 91 3.61 5.88 -23.79
N SER A 92 2.65 5.02 -24.14
CA SER A 92 1.78 5.17 -25.31
C SER A 92 0.60 6.12 -25.10
N CYS A 93 0.29 6.50 -23.87
CA CYS A 93 -0.78 7.48 -23.58
C CYS A 93 -0.48 8.83 -24.24
N ARG A 94 -1.54 9.53 -24.65
CA ARG A 94 -1.44 10.83 -25.31
C ARG A 94 -2.52 11.77 -24.80
N GLY A 95 -2.16 13.01 -24.56
CA GLY A 95 -3.02 14.11 -24.18
C GLY A 95 -2.37 15.44 -24.58
N ARG A 96 -2.82 16.53 -24.00
CA ARG A 96 -2.27 17.88 -24.24
C ARG A 96 -0.86 18.05 -23.65
N PHE A 97 -0.55 17.28 -22.60
CA PHE A 97 0.72 17.31 -21.89
C PHE A 97 1.46 15.98 -22.05
N PRO A 98 2.80 15.98 -21.90
CA PRO A 98 3.60 14.77 -22.05
C PRO A 98 3.55 13.88 -20.79
N ILE A 99 3.81 12.59 -21.02
CA ILE A 99 3.98 11.58 -19.96
C ILE A 99 5.44 11.19 -19.81
N LEU A 100 5.88 11.01 -18.56
CA LEU A 100 7.15 10.41 -18.19
C LEU A 100 6.86 9.14 -17.38
N VAL A 101 7.42 8.00 -17.81
CA VAL A 101 7.29 6.72 -17.07
C VAL A 101 8.67 6.10 -16.95
N SER A 102 9.15 5.87 -15.72
CA SER A 102 10.50 5.38 -15.45
C SER A 102 10.49 4.04 -14.70
N ASP A 103 11.33 3.11 -15.17
CA ASP A 103 11.66 1.85 -14.50
C ASP A 103 13.12 1.79 -14.00
N LEU A 104 13.86 2.87 -14.20
CA LEU A 104 15.23 3.07 -13.75
C LEU A 104 15.35 4.44 -13.05
N PRO A 105 16.35 4.63 -12.18
CA PRO A 105 16.68 5.95 -11.64
C PRO A 105 17.11 6.90 -12.77
N GLU A 106 16.39 8.00 -12.95
CA GLU A 106 16.58 8.96 -14.05
C GLU A 106 16.20 10.37 -13.59
N GLN A 107 16.75 11.39 -14.26
CA GLN A 107 16.42 12.81 -14.01
C GLN A 107 15.99 13.51 -15.29
N TYR A 108 14.93 14.29 -15.17
CA TYR A 108 14.38 15.07 -16.26
C TYR A 108 13.99 16.48 -15.79
N GLY A 109 14.07 17.43 -16.70
CA GLY A 109 13.41 18.71 -16.54
C GLY A 109 12.18 18.78 -17.43
N TYR A 110 11.16 19.46 -16.96
CA TYR A 110 9.99 19.79 -17.77
C TYR A 110 10.15 21.19 -18.35
N VAL A 111 10.22 21.28 -19.67
CA VAL A 111 10.31 22.55 -20.40
C VAL A 111 8.92 22.87 -20.94
N SER A 112 8.29 23.95 -20.46
CA SER A 112 6.99 24.38 -20.95
C SER A 112 7.08 24.98 -22.35
N GLY A 113 6.13 24.66 -23.24
CA GLY A 113 6.04 25.26 -24.57
C GLY A 113 5.72 26.75 -24.49
N GLN A 114 6.31 27.53 -25.40
CA GLN A 114 6.18 29.00 -25.42
C GLN A 114 4.96 29.52 -26.17
N ASP A 115 4.25 28.69 -26.94
CA ASP A 115 3.19 29.15 -27.82
C ASP A 115 1.82 28.52 -27.54
N ASP A 116 0.78 29.38 -27.51
CA ASP A 116 -0.64 29.01 -27.41
C ASP A 116 -1.19 28.26 -28.65
N VAL A 117 -0.35 28.01 -29.64
CA VAL A 117 -0.74 27.46 -30.96
C VAL A 117 -0.47 25.97 -31.06
N ASP A 118 0.40 25.40 -30.24
CA ASP A 118 0.74 23.99 -30.32
C ASP A 118 -0.20 23.11 -29.49
N VAL A 119 -0.62 22.01 -30.11
CA VAL A 119 -1.48 20.98 -29.51
C VAL A 119 -0.80 20.32 -28.29
N PHE A 120 0.53 20.36 -28.21
CA PHE A 120 1.34 19.82 -27.11
C PHE A 120 1.92 20.94 -26.27
N ARG A 121 1.69 20.86 -24.97
CA ARG A 121 2.17 21.83 -23.97
C ARG A 121 3.39 21.28 -23.23
N GLY A 122 4.59 21.55 -23.74
CA GLY A 122 5.87 21.24 -23.11
C GLY A 122 6.41 19.83 -23.42
N GLU A 123 7.60 19.57 -22.90
CA GLU A 123 8.37 18.35 -23.15
C GLU A 123 9.18 17.95 -21.91
N TRP A 124 9.38 16.64 -21.74
CA TRP A 124 10.35 16.09 -20.79
C TRP A 124 11.70 15.96 -21.51
N MET A 125 12.72 16.61 -20.97
CA MET A 125 14.08 16.59 -21.49
C MET A 125 15.05 16.10 -20.45
N THR A 126 16.09 15.38 -20.85
CA THR A 126 17.19 15.06 -19.94
C THR A 126 17.92 16.33 -19.53
N LEU A 127 18.54 16.32 -18.34
CA LEU A 127 19.26 17.51 -17.87
C LEU A 127 20.46 17.85 -18.78
N GLU A 128 21.08 16.85 -19.42
CA GLU A 128 22.12 17.07 -20.43
C GLU A 128 21.61 17.80 -21.68
N GLU A 129 20.40 17.44 -22.17
CA GLU A 129 19.77 18.14 -23.29
C GLU A 129 19.45 19.59 -22.93
N ILE A 130 18.90 19.81 -21.72
CA ILE A 130 18.57 21.14 -21.20
C ILE A 130 19.81 22.02 -21.16
N GLN A 131 20.92 21.52 -20.60
CA GLN A 131 22.18 22.26 -20.52
C GLN A 131 22.79 22.53 -21.90
N ARG A 132 22.79 21.51 -22.80
CA ARG A 132 23.34 21.63 -24.14
C ARG A 132 22.61 22.69 -24.98
N ASP A 133 21.27 22.72 -24.88
CA ASP A 133 20.41 23.53 -25.73
C ASP A 133 19.96 24.83 -25.03
N ASP A 134 20.50 25.13 -23.83
CA ASP A 134 20.28 26.35 -23.02
C ASP A 134 18.79 26.59 -22.67
N PHE A 135 18.06 25.50 -22.42
CA PHE A 135 16.67 25.61 -21.94
C PHE A 135 16.60 25.89 -20.45
N VAL A 136 15.49 26.48 -20.02
CA VAL A 136 15.17 26.68 -18.61
C VAL A 136 13.96 25.82 -18.26
N PRO A 137 14.12 24.75 -17.46
CA PRO A 137 12.99 23.91 -17.08
C PRO A 137 12.10 24.64 -16.05
N SER A 138 10.82 24.37 -16.11
CA SER A 138 9.85 24.87 -15.11
C SER A 138 10.03 24.18 -13.76
N PHE A 139 10.46 22.93 -13.78
CA PHE A 139 10.83 22.12 -12.62
C PHE A 139 11.69 20.92 -13.07
N ILE A 140 12.42 20.34 -12.11
CA ILE A 140 13.19 19.11 -12.29
C ILE A 140 12.52 17.99 -11.52
N ILE A 141 12.57 16.76 -12.04
CA ILE A 141 12.09 15.56 -11.36
C ILE A 141 13.15 14.46 -11.38
N SER A 142 13.43 13.90 -10.21
CA SER A 142 14.23 12.68 -10.04
C SER A 142 13.27 11.50 -9.86
N GLN A 143 13.31 10.56 -10.79
CA GLN A 143 12.51 9.33 -10.76
C GLN A 143 13.30 8.22 -10.08
N ILE A 144 12.78 7.65 -9.00
CA ILE A 144 13.42 6.59 -8.20
C ILE A 144 12.45 5.39 -8.08
N PRO A 145 12.33 4.53 -9.10
CA PRO A 145 11.53 3.31 -9.03
C PRO A 145 11.97 2.42 -7.88
N GLN A 146 11.15 1.44 -7.48
CA GLN A 146 11.50 0.53 -6.39
C GLN A 146 12.89 -0.09 -6.64
N PRO A 147 13.85 0.13 -5.73
CA PRO A 147 15.16 -0.45 -5.86
C PRO A 147 15.10 -1.97 -5.68
N THR A 148 15.64 -2.72 -6.64
CA THR A 148 15.70 -4.18 -6.57
C THR A 148 17.15 -4.66 -6.56
N LYS A 149 17.46 -5.69 -5.78
CA LYS A 149 18.79 -6.31 -5.78
C LYS A 149 19.22 -6.72 -7.19
N GLN A 150 18.27 -7.20 -8.00
CA GLN A 150 18.53 -7.61 -9.38
C GLN A 150 19.02 -6.44 -10.26
N TYR A 151 18.50 -5.22 -10.06
CA TYR A 151 18.99 -4.02 -10.75
C TYR A 151 20.45 -3.75 -10.42
N PHE A 152 20.82 -3.72 -9.14
CA PHE A 152 22.19 -3.45 -8.71
C PHE A 152 23.18 -4.52 -9.16
N VAL A 153 22.82 -5.80 -9.04
CA VAL A 153 23.70 -6.91 -9.38
C VAL A 153 23.85 -7.04 -10.89
N ASN A 154 22.75 -7.04 -11.64
CA ASN A 154 22.78 -7.37 -13.07
C ASN A 154 23.13 -6.19 -13.97
N GLN A 155 22.68 -4.99 -13.63
CA GLN A 155 22.91 -3.80 -14.47
C GLN A 155 24.11 -2.99 -14.04
N LEU A 156 24.35 -2.85 -12.73
CA LEU A 156 25.45 -2.06 -12.20
C LEU A 156 26.65 -2.93 -11.79
N SER A 157 26.55 -4.26 -11.89
CA SER A 157 27.60 -5.20 -11.47
C SER A 157 28.05 -5.02 -10.01
N ILE A 158 27.12 -4.59 -9.14
CA ILE A 158 27.35 -4.41 -7.72
C ILE A 158 27.29 -5.77 -7.01
N LEU A 159 28.11 -5.96 -5.99
CA LEU A 159 28.07 -7.17 -5.16
C LEU A 159 26.69 -7.30 -4.47
N ASP A 160 26.15 -8.51 -4.43
CA ASP A 160 24.87 -8.79 -3.74
C ASP A 160 25.08 -8.81 -2.21
N THR A 161 25.38 -7.63 -1.67
CA THR A 161 25.42 -7.37 -0.23
C THR A 161 24.67 -6.09 0.06
N ASP A 162 23.94 -6.04 1.17
CA ASP A 162 23.15 -4.86 1.55
C ASP A 162 24.03 -3.61 1.66
N LYS A 163 25.29 -3.77 2.14
CA LYS A 163 26.25 -2.66 2.22
C LYS A 163 26.67 -2.13 0.84
N ALA A 164 26.94 -3.01 -0.13
CA ALA A 164 27.35 -2.60 -1.48
C ALA A 164 26.19 -1.91 -2.19
N ILE A 165 24.98 -2.42 -2.04
CA ILE A 165 23.77 -1.82 -2.61
C ILE A 165 23.49 -0.46 -2.00
N SER A 166 23.55 -0.33 -0.66
CA SER A 166 23.38 0.96 0.02
C SER A 166 24.42 1.99 -0.45
N THR A 167 25.68 1.58 -0.58
CA THR A 167 26.74 2.47 -1.08
C THR A 167 26.49 2.91 -2.54
N ALA A 168 25.97 2.02 -3.38
CA ALA A 168 25.61 2.36 -4.76
C ALA A 168 24.43 3.35 -4.80
N MET A 169 23.45 3.17 -3.95
CA MET A 169 22.34 4.12 -3.80
C MET A 169 22.82 5.50 -3.33
N ASP A 170 23.71 5.54 -2.32
CA ASP A 170 24.34 6.78 -1.86
C ASP A 170 25.00 7.52 -3.03
N SER A 171 25.74 6.80 -3.86
CA SER A 171 26.44 7.38 -5.01
C SER A 171 25.46 7.92 -6.04
N ILE A 172 24.39 7.22 -6.37
CA ILE A 172 23.36 7.66 -7.31
C ILE A 172 22.67 8.93 -6.78
N PHE A 173 22.23 8.93 -5.52
CA PHE A 173 21.48 10.05 -4.95
C PHE A 173 22.36 11.29 -4.78
N THR A 174 23.60 11.13 -4.35
CA THR A 174 24.56 12.24 -4.27
C THR A 174 24.86 12.81 -5.65
N SER A 175 25.02 11.96 -6.67
CA SER A 175 25.23 12.40 -8.04
C SER A 175 24.02 13.19 -8.56
N PHE A 176 22.81 12.70 -8.30
CA PHE A 176 21.58 13.38 -8.69
C PHE A 176 21.44 14.75 -8.00
N GLY A 177 21.72 14.84 -6.70
CA GLY A 177 21.72 16.10 -5.98
C GLY A 177 22.73 17.10 -6.53
N SER A 178 23.95 16.63 -6.83
CA SER A 178 25.02 17.50 -7.38
C SER A 178 24.67 18.06 -8.77
N VAL A 179 23.98 17.29 -9.61
CA VAL A 179 23.53 17.78 -10.93
C VAL A 179 22.43 18.82 -10.76
N VAL A 180 21.50 18.62 -9.82
CA VAL A 180 20.42 19.59 -9.56
C VAL A 180 20.97 20.92 -9.01
N ASP A 181 22.02 20.89 -8.22
CA ASP A 181 22.67 22.10 -7.68
C ASP A 181 23.20 23.05 -8.79
N GLU A 182 23.38 22.55 -10.03
CA GLU A 182 23.73 23.38 -11.19
C GLU A 182 22.52 24.18 -11.75
N PHE A 183 21.30 23.85 -11.32
CA PHE A 183 20.06 24.48 -11.74
C PHE A 183 19.46 25.36 -10.62
N ASP A 184 20.22 26.38 -10.23
CA ASP A 184 19.79 27.33 -9.20
C ASP A 184 18.36 27.85 -9.44
N SER A 185 17.55 27.84 -8.39
CA SER A 185 16.20 28.40 -8.39
C SER A 185 15.14 27.61 -9.21
N ILE A 186 15.42 26.39 -9.61
CA ILE A 186 14.44 25.51 -10.25
C ILE A 186 13.89 24.52 -9.20
N PRO A 187 12.54 24.42 -9.03
CA PRO A 187 11.96 23.43 -8.12
C PRO A 187 12.39 22.01 -8.45
N HIS A 188 12.83 21.26 -7.44
CA HIS A 188 13.22 19.87 -7.59
C HIS A 188 12.27 18.94 -6.84
N ILE A 189 11.66 18.00 -7.54
CA ILE A 189 10.76 16.98 -7.03
C ILE A 189 11.42 15.62 -7.15
N VAL A 190 11.31 14.79 -6.12
CA VAL A 190 11.62 13.37 -6.17
C VAL A 190 10.30 12.59 -6.27
N ASN A 191 10.20 11.68 -7.23
CA ASN A 191 9.14 10.70 -7.33
C ASN A 191 9.73 9.31 -7.13
N GLY A 192 9.35 8.62 -6.06
CA GLY A 192 9.93 7.35 -5.71
C GLY A 192 8.92 6.31 -5.22
N HIS A 193 9.35 5.04 -5.24
CA HIS A 193 8.58 3.93 -4.71
C HIS A 193 9.48 3.01 -3.88
N GLY A 194 9.01 2.61 -2.70
CA GLY A 194 9.72 1.69 -1.83
C GLY A 194 9.67 2.06 -0.35
N GLN A 195 10.42 1.33 0.45
CA GLN A 195 10.44 1.53 1.90
C GLN A 195 11.43 2.61 2.31
N ILE A 196 10.96 3.61 3.06
CA ILE A 196 11.81 4.59 3.75
C ILE A 196 11.90 4.21 5.23
N GLY A 197 13.12 4.22 5.79
CA GLY A 197 13.34 3.94 7.19
C GLY A 197 12.54 4.82 8.13
N GLY A 198 11.84 4.18 9.07
CA GLY A 198 10.97 4.84 10.04
C GLY A 198 9.57 5.18 9.56
N ALA A 199 9.15 4.73 8.37
CA ALA A 199 7.76 4.85 7.93
C ALA A 199 6.81 3.95 8.73
N PHE A 200 5.60 4.45 9.01
CA PHE A 200 4.55 3.68 9.68
C PHE A 200 3.73 2.89 8.67
N ILE A 201 3.67 1.59 8.85
CA ILE A 201 2.91 0.66 8.00
C ILE A 201 1.52 0.48 8.61
N SER A 202 0.48 0.33 7.77
CA SER A 202 -0.85 -0.07 8.25
C SER A 202 -0.80 -1.46 8.90
N GLU A 203 -1.59 -1.70 9.95
CA GLU A 203 -1.55 -2.96 10.72
C GLU A 203 -1.70 -4.23 9.87
N THR A 204 -2.32 -4.14 8.72
CA THR A 204 -2.62 -5.27 7.84
C THR A 204 -1.86 -5.27 6.52
N GLN A 205 -1.09 -4.23 6.23
CA GLN A 205 -0.19 -4.24 5.08
C GLN A 205 0.98 -5.16 5.40
N GLN A 206 1.15 -6.21 4.57
CA GLN A 206 2.30 -7.10 4.66
C GLN A 206 3.32 -6.69 3.61
N LEU A 207 4.50 -6.29 4.04
CA LEU A 207 5.63 -6.11 3.15
C LEU A 207 6.16 -7.51 2.80
N ILE A 208 6.05 -7.89 1.53
CA ILE A 208 6.45 -9.23 1.04
C ILE A 208 7.88 -9.14 0.51
N GLY A 209 8.80 -9.79 1.21
CA GLY A 209 10.20 -9.87 0.82
C GLY A 209 11.13 -9.03 1.72
N VAL A 210 12.40 -8.98 1.32
CA VAL A 210 13.40 -8.09 1.94
C VAL A 210 13.55 -6.90 0.99
N ASP A 211 12.75 -5.86 1.23
CA ASP A 211 12.86 -4.63 0.47
C ASP A 211 14.16 -3.90 0.83
N ILE A 212 14.76 -3.25 -0.16
CA ILE A 212 15.88 -2.36 0.08
C ILE A 212 15.31 -1.10 0.72
N GLU A 213 15.68 -0.85 1.97
CA GLU A 213 15.27 0.34 2.70
C GLU A 213 16.12 1.56 2.29
N VAL A 214 15.45 2.66 1.96
CA VAL A 214 16.06 3.96 1.71
C VAL A 214 16.06 4.76 3.00
N SER A 215 17.19 5.30 3.41
CA SER A 215 17.26 6.17 4.58
C SER A 215 16.81 7.60 4.25
N LYS A 216 16.31 8.33 5.24
CA LYS A 216 16.02 9.77 5.06
C LYS A 216 17.27 10.57 4.66
N ALA A 217 18.44 10.21 5.21
CA ALA A 217 19.69 10.88 4.87
C ALA A 217 20.04 10.73 3.37
N GLN A 218 19.78 9.56 2.79
CA GLN A 218 19.94 9.34 1.36
C GLN A 218 19.00 10.22 0.55
N LEU A 219 17.72 10.31 0.93
CA LEU A 219 16.76 11.19 0.25
C LEU A 219 17.13 12.67 0.37
N MET A 220 17.64 13.10 1.51
CA MET A 220 18.10 14.47 1.70
C MET A 220 19.31 14.84 0.83
N SER A 221 20.15 13.87 0.44
CA SER A 221 21.28 14.12 -0.47
C SER A 221 20.85 14.42 -1.92
N LEU A 222 19.58 14.23 -2.25
CA LEU A 222 19.00 14.62 -3.53
C LEU A 222 18.74 16.13 -3.65
N ASN A 223 18.81 16.88 -2.55
CA ASN A 223 18.54 18.33 -2.50
C ASN A 223 17.17 18.72 -3.08
N ALA A 224 16.13 17.92 -2.78
CA ALA A 224 14.78 18.11 -3.31
C ALA A 224 13.93 19.00 -2.40
N ASP A 225 13.10 19.85 -3.01
CA ASP A 225 12.06 20.65 -2.34
C ASP A 225 10.88 19.78 -1.87
N LEU A 226 10.60 18.69 -2.60
CA LEU A 226 9.51 17.76 -2.31
C LEU A 226 9.91 16.34 -2.69
N VAL A 227 9.68 15.40 -1.77
CA VAL A 227 9.87 13.96 -1.98
C VAL A 227 8.52 13.26 -1.90
N CYS A 228 8.05 12.75 -3.04
CA CYS A 228 6.81 12.00 -3.23
C CYS A 228 7.12 10.51 -3.28
N TYR A 229 6.53 9.73 -2.37
CA TYR A 229 6.76 8.28 -2.29
C TYR A 229 5.47 7.47 -2.26
N GLY A 230 5.50 6.26 -2.84
CA GLY A 230 4.48 5.21 -2.76
C GLY A 230 5.03 3.94 -2.10
N HIS A 231 4.25 2.86 -2.07
CA HIS A 231 4.51 1.57 -1.44
C HIS A 231 3.84 1.40 -0.07
N ILE A 232 3.84 2.42 0.77
CA ILE A 232 3.16 2.39 2.06
C ILE A 232 1.75 2.94 1.89
N HIS A 233 0.73 2.10 2.08
CA HIS A 233 -0.68 2.46 1.85
C HIS A 233 -1.24 3.49 2.84
N LYS A 234 -0.49 3.78 3.92
CA LYS A 234 -0.85 4.79 4.89
C LYS A 234 -0.24 6.13 4.51
N ALA A 235 -1.10 7.10 4.18
CA ALA A 235 -0.67 8.47 3.92
C ALA A 235 0.01 9.07 5.15
N GLN A 236 1.20 9.65 4.96
CA GLN A 236 1.96 10.24 6.05
C GLN A 236 2.99 11.26 5.57
N ALA A 237 3.16 12.32 6.38
CA ALA A 237 4.29 13.23 6.28
C ALA A 237 5.41 12.74 7.19
N MET A 238 6.61 12.55 6.66
CA MET A 238 7.76 12.06 7.41
C MET A 238 8.70 13.18 7.88
N GLY A 239 8.33 14.44 7.62
CA GLY A 239 9.21 15.61 7.83
C GLY A 239 10.11 15.87 6.62
N ASP A 240 10.81 17.00 6.65
CA ASP A 240 11.82 17.39 5.64
C ASP A 240 11.30 17.34 4.18
N GLY A 241 10.00 17.67 3.96
CA GLY A 241 9.39 17.62 2.63
C GLY A 241 9.12 16.22 2.08
N ILE A 242 9.20 15.17 2.90
CA ILE A 242 9.02 13.77 2.50
C ILE A 242 7.60 13.31 2.82
N PHE A 243 6.88 12.76 1.81
CA PHE A 243 5.50 12.31 1.93
C PHE A 243 5.28 10.94 1.27
N TYR A 244 4.54 10.07 1.95
CA TYR A 244 3.85 8.95 1.33
C TYR A 244 2.42 9.36 1.00
N ALA A 245 2.02 9.20 -0.27
CA ALA A 245 0.63 9.49 -0.68
C ALA A 245 -0.36 8.55 -0.01
N GLY A 246 0.05 7.31 0.22
CA GLY A 246 -0.85 6.23 0.59
C GLY A 246 -1.72 5.78 -0.59
N SER A 247 -2.54 4.75 -0.38
CA SER A 247 -3.48 4.29 -1.37
C SER A 247 -4.77 5.14 -1.37
N PRO A 248 -5.39 5.39 -2.53
CA PRO A 248 -6.67 6.12 -2.59
C PRO A 248 -7.86 5.28 -2.12
N THR A 249 -7.68 3.96 -1.97
CA THR A 249 -8.70 3.01 -1.51
C THR A 249 -8.20 2.16 -0.35
N ARG A 250 -9.11 1.52 0.39
CA ARG A 250 -8.75 0.50 1.37
C ARG A 250 -8.53 -0.83 0.69
N MET A 251 -7.31 -1.34 0.78
CA MET A 251 -6.93 -2.65 0.25
C MET A 251 -7.34 -3.79 1.17
N ASN A 252 -7.37 -3.52 2.48
CA ASN A 252 -7.66 -4.50 3.53
C ASN A 252 -8.57 -3.93 4.62
N HIS A 253 -9.33 -4.82 5.28
CA HIS A 253 -10.23 -4.46 6.39
C HIS A 253 -9.50 -3.96 7.67
N GLY A 254 -8.20 -3.94 7.69
CA GLY A 254 -7.43 -3.40 8.82
C GLY A 254 -6.81 -2.04 8.54
N GLU A 255 -7.08 -1.46 7.38
CA GLU A 255 -6.67 -0.11 7.04
C GLU A 255 -7.76 0.85 7.52
N THR A 256 -7.63 1.31 8.77
CA THR A 256 -8.63 2.17 9.43
C THR A 256 -8.43 3.65 9.16
N GLU A 257 -7.24 4.02 8.67
CA GLU A 257 -6.89 5.40 8.33
C GLU A 257 -7.69 5.94 7.14
N ASP A 258 -7.78 7.26 7.04
CA ASP A 258 -8.31 7.95 5.87
C ASP A 258 -7.49 7.63 4.63
N LYS A 259 -8.17 7.45 3.50
CA LYS A 259 -7.58 7.23 2.18
C LYS A 259 -7.68 8.48 1.33
N GLY A 260 -6.68 8.69 0.46
CA GLY A 260 -6.65 9.93 -0.31
C GLY A 260 -5.37 10.12 -1.10
N PHE A 261 -5.05 11.38 -1.33
CA PHE A 261 -3.88 11.84 -2.04
C PHE A 261 -3.44 13.20 -1.46
N TYR A 262 -2.24 13.66 -1.82
CA TYR A 262 -1.81 15.00 -1.45
C TYR A 262 -1.93 15.99 -2.61
N GLU A 263 -2.35 17.21 -2.29
CA GLU A 263 -2.08 18.41 -3.09
C GLU A 263 -0.93 19.16 -2.42
N HIS A 264 0.20 19.24 -3.11
CA HIS A 264 1.35 20.02 -2.67
C HIS A 264 1.41 21.33 -3.45
N THR A 265 1.84 22.40 -2.79
CA THR A 265 2.14 23.67 -3.45
C THR A 265 3.52 24.12 -3.00
N ILE A 266 4.44 24.24 -3.95
CA ILE A 266 5.75 24.85 -3.76
C ILE A 266 5.62 26.30 -4.15
N TYR A 267 5.73 27.20 -3.18
CA TYR A 267 5.72 28.62 -3.42
C TYR A 267 7.14 29.09 -3.69
N GLY A 268 7.33 29.81 -4.76
CA GLY A 268 8.57 30.49 -5.09
C GLY A 268 8.34 31.97 -5.27
N ILE A 269 9.35 32.75 -4.99
CA ILE A 269 9.38 34.16 -5.35
C ILE A 269 9.86 34.21 -6.80
N THR A 270 9.04 34.79 -7.68
CA THR A 270 9.48 35.12 -9.05
C THR A 270 10.03 36.53 -9.07
N ASP A 271 11.12 36.74 -9.82
CA ASP A 271 11.60 38.08 -10.11
C ASP A 271 10.65 38.85 -11.02
N SER A 272 10.98 40.12 -11.32
CA SER A 272 10.18 40.98 -12.19
C SER A 272 10.06 40.48 -13.65
N TYR A 273 10.81 39.46 -14.02
CA TYR A 273 10.80 38.81 -15.34
C TYR A 273 10.11 37.43 -15.31
N GLY A 274 9.53 37.03 -14.16
CA GLY A 274 8.84 35.75 -14.00
C GLY A 274 9.79 34.57 -13.73
N LYS A 275 11.10 34.82 -13.53
CA LYS A 275 12.05 33.77 -13.16
C LYS A 275 11.85 33.41 -11.71
N TYR A 276 11.70 32.12 -11.43
CA TYR A 276 11.58 31.57 -10.10
C TYR A 276 12.89 31.84 -9.31
N ILE A 277 12.77 32.49 -8.16
CA ILE A 277 13.87 32.66 -7.21
C ILE A 277 13.44 31.97 -5.92
N SER A 278 13.86 30.74 -5.69
CA SER A 278 13.69 30.09 -4.39
C SER A 278 14.88 30.39 -3.50
N ILE A 279 14.64 31.04 -2.36
CA ILE A 279 15.63 31.13 -1.28
C ILE A 279 15.26 30.15 -0.15
N ASN A 280 13.99 29.76 -0.06
CA ASN A 280 13.42 28.71 0.76
C ASN A 280 12.01 28.45 0.25
N PRO A 281 11.74 27.36 -0.49
CA PRO A 281 10.41 27.08 -0.97
C PRO A 281 9.48 26.85 0.25
N ASP A 282 8.42 27.68 0.36
CA ASP A 282 7.35 27.43 1.32
C ASP A 282 6.50 26.26 0.75
N LEU A 283 6.73 25.08 1.26
CA LEU A 283 5.98 23.89 0.87
C LEU A 283 4.71 23.78 1.72
N ARG A 284 3.55 23.81 1.05
CA ARG A 284 2.26 23.51 1.69
C ARG A 284 1.69 22.22 1.13
N SER A 285 1.18 21.37 2.01
CA SER A 285 0.68 20.05 1.65
C SER A 285 -0.67 19.83 2.31
N ASN A 286 -1.69 19.59 1.48
CA ASN A 286 -3.05 19.30 1.91
C ASN A 286 -3.38 17.85 1.56
N PHE A 287 -3.80 17.05 2.56
CA PHE A 287 -4.33 15.72 2.32
C PHE A 287 -5.80 15.80 1.94
N ILE A 288 -6.14 15.28 0.76
CA ILE A 288 -7.50 15.26 0.22
C ILE A 288 -8.04 13.85 0.33
N LYS A 289 -9.12 13.67 1.10
CA LYS A 289 -9.74 12.35 1.29
C LYS A 289 -10.52 11.94 0.06
N THR A 290 -10.33 10.69 -0.36
CA THR A 290 -11.17 10.03 -1.37
C THR A 290 -12.44 9.45 -0.74
N PRO A 291 -13.50 9.20 -1.53
CA PRO A 291 -14.72 8.54 -1.06
C PRO A 291 -14.54 7.02 -0.91
N ALA A 292 -13.45 6.59 -0.28
CA ALA A 292 -13.14 5.19 -0.08
C ALA A 292 -14.10 4.54 0.92
N ILE A 293 -14.66 3.37 0.55
CA ILE A 293 -15.51 2.57 1.44
C ILE A 293 -14.81 2.33 2.79
N TYR A 294 -15.53 2.50 3.90
CA TYR A 294 -15.01 2.15 5.21
C TYR A 294 -15.02 0.64 5.42
N LEU A 295 -13.91 0.04 5.84
CA LEU A 295 -13.79 -1.39 6.08
C LEU A 295 -13.51 -1.68 7.56
N HIS A 296 -14.54 -2.15 8.27
CA HIS A 296 -14.42 -2.53 9.68
C HIS A 296 -13.85 -3.94 9.88
N ASN A 297 -13.14 -4.17 11.00
CA ASN A 297 -12.60 -5.47 11.37
C ASN A 297 -13.04 -5.85 12.78
N ALA A 298 -14.08 -6.69 12.86
CA ALA A 298 -14.62 -7.19 14.12
C ALA A 298 -13.99 -8.54 14.50
N LYS A 299 -13.58 -8.68 15.76
CA LYS A 299 -13.06 -9.93 16.32
C LYS A 299 -13.92 -10.37 17.51
N LEU A 300 -14.54 -11.53 17.39
CA LEU A 300 -15.38 -12.14 18.43
C LEU A 300 -14.68 -13.40 18.94
N ASP A 301 -14.40 -13.48 20.26
CA ASP A 301 -13.77 -14.66 20.87
C ASP A 301 -14.76 -15.36 21.81
N ASN A 302 -15.45 -16.38 21.30
CA ASN A 302 -16.41 -17.18 22.05
C ASN A 302 -15.75 -18.23 22.97
N THR A 303 -14.43 -18.28 23.02
CA THR A 303 -13.71 -19.23 23.89
C THR A 303 -13.38 -18.65 25.27
N LYS A 304 -13.67 -17.35 25.50
CA LYS A 304 -13.43 -16.67 26.77
C LYS A 304 -14.74 -16.50 27.54
N ASP A 305 -14.75 -16.91 28.80
CA ASP A 305 -15.86 -16.63 29.71
C ASP A 305 -16.04 -15.11 29.86
N GLY A 306 -17.26 -14.61 29.60
CA GLY A 306 -17.61 -13.21 29.78
C GLY A 306 -17.37 -12.30 28.56
N CYS A 307 -17.03 -12.82 27.39
CA CYS A 307 -16.88 -12.02 26.17
C CYS A 307 -18.22 -11.52 25.58
N HIS A 308 -19.34 -12.12 25.97
CA HIS A 308 -20.67 -11.61 25.70
C HIS A 308 -21.35 -11.29 27.04
N ALA A 309 -22.15 -10.23 27.07
CA ALA A 309 -23.07 -10.07 28.20
C ALA A 309 -23.89 -11.35 28.35
N PRO A 310 -24.12 -11.86 29.54
CA PRO A 310 -24.87 -13.10 29.77
C PRO A 310 -26.21 -13.04 28.99
N GLY A 311 -26.40 -13.96 28.05
CA GLY A 311 -27.64 -14.06 27.25
C GLY A 311 -27.65 -13.33 25.90
N VAL A 312 -26.52 -12.74 25.45
CA VAL A 312 -26.42 -12.13 24.14
C VAL A 312 -25.87 -13.15 23.13
N ASP A 313 -26.62 -13.41 22.08
CA ASP A 313 -26.22 -14.31 20.98
C ASP A 313 -25.13 -13.64 20.12
N ILE A 314 -24.31 -14.46 19.44
CA ILE A 314 -23.31 -14.02 18.47
C ILE A 314 -23.94 -13.09 17.42
N MET A 315 -25.12 -13.48 16.91
CA MET A 315 -25.84 -12.72 15.90
C MET A 315 -26.27 -11.34 16.41
N ASP A 316 -26.72 -11.25 17.64
CA ASP A 316 -27.11 -9.97 18.24
C ASP A 316 -25.89 -9.06 18.45
N THR A 317 -24.75 -9.62 18.86
CA THR A 317 -23.50 -8.87 18.94
C THR A 317 -23.05 -8.33 17.57
N ILE A 318 -23.17 -9.17 16.52
CA ILE A 318 -22.84 -8.74 15.14
C ILE A 318 -23.76 -7.61 14.68
N LYS A 319 -25.07 -7.69 14.94
CA LYS A 319 -26.02 -6.62 14.60
C LYS A 319 -25.67 -5.31 15.31
N MET A 320 -25.36 -5.36 16.60
CA MET A 320 -24.93 -4.17 17.35
C MET A 320 -23.69 -3.52 16.75
N ILE A 321 -22.70 -4.33 16.33
CA ILE A 321 -21.51 -3.82 15.66
C ILE A 321 -21.88 -3.17 14.32
N CYS A 322 -22.72 -3.82 13.53
CA CYS A 322 -23.18 -3.28 12.24
C CYS A 322 -23.94 -1.96 12.41
N ASP A 323 -24.82 -1.86 13.41
CA ASP A 323 -25.55 -0.64 13.73
C ASP A 323 -24.61 0.53 14.04
N VAL A 324 -23.57 0.30 14.85
CA VAL A 324 -22.56 1.34 15.15
C VAL A 324 -21.79 1.75 13.90
N VAL A 325 -21.36 0.79 13.06
CA VAL A 325 -20.59 1.10 11.85
C VAL A 325 -21.45 1.87 10.84
N SER A 326 -22.71 1.51 10.68
CA SER A 326 -23.63 2.17 9.72
C SER A 326 -24.03 3.58 10.13
N ILE A 327 -23.99 3.94 11.41
CA ILE A 327 -24.25 5.32 11.89
C ILE A 327 -23.14 6.27 11.44
N ASP A 328 -21.90 5.79 11.46
CA ASP A 328 -20.73 6.64 11.22
C ASP A 328 -20.31 6.67 9.73
N HIS A 329 -20.81 5.72 8.91
CA HIS A 329 -20.37 5.54 7.53
C HIS A 329 -21.52 5.15 6.59
N ASP A 330 -21.75 5.96 5.55
CA ASP A 330 -22.77 5.70 4.52
C ASP A 330 -22.46 4.46 3.67
N GLU A 331 -21.18 4.27 3.31
CA GLU A 331 -20.67 3.10 2.58
C GLU A 331 -19.69 2.33 3.46
N TRP A 332 -20.01 1.09 3.79
CA TRP A 332 -19.19 0.30 4.68
C TRP A 332 -19.15 -1.19 4.33
N GLY A 333 -18.10 -1.84 4.79
CA GLY A 333 -17.94 -3.28 4.75
C GLY A 333 -17.36 -3.80 6.06
N ILE A 334 -17.51 -5.09 6.32
CA ILE A 334 -17.05 -5.68 7.56
C ILE A 334 -16.38 -7.04 7.33
N LYS A 335 -15.27 -7.24 8.04
CA LYS A 335 -14.69 -8.56 8.26
C LYS A 335 -14.97 -8.98 9.69
N ILE A 336 -15.63 -10.13 9.86
CA ILE A 336 -15.94 -10.72 11.16
C ILE A 336 -15.05 -11.96 11.34
N THR A 337 -14.24 -11.96 12.37
CA THR A 337 -13.42 -13.12 12.75
C THR A 337 -13.98 -13.69 14.06
N ILE A 338 -14.58 -14.89 14.01
CA ILE A 338 -15.16 -15.58 15.16
C ILE A 338 -14.21 -16.67 15.59
N THR A 339 -13.67 -16.57 16.81
CA THR A 339 -12.92 -17.66 17.44
C THR A 339 -13.88 -18.48 18.30
N ALA A 340 -14.01 -19.78 18.03
CA ALA A 340 -14.89 -20.67 18.76
C ALA A 340 -14.21 -22.03 19.03
N TRP A 341 -14.73 -22.76 20.01
CA TRP A 341 -14.29 -24.14 20.24
C TRP A 341 -14.64 -25.02 19.05
N GLN A 342 -13.80 -26.01 18.75
CA GLN A 342 -13.93 -26.86 17.55
C GLN A 342 -15.27 -27.58 17.44
N ASP A 343 -15.87 -27.96 18.56
CA ASP A 343 -17.19 -28.59 18.67
C ASP A 343 -18.34 -27.60 18.44
N GLU A 344 -18.21 -26.35 18.89
CA GLU A 344 -19.19 -25.27 18.74
C GLU A 344 -19.13 -24.60 17.36
N ALA A 345 -17.94 -24.49 16.79
CA ALA A 345 -17.71 -23.85 15.47
C ALA A 345 -18.51 -24.49 14.34
N LYS A 346 -18.94 -25.76 14.50
CA LYS A 346 -19.80 -26.46 13.54
C LYS A 346 -21.20 -25.90 13.46
N ASN A 347 -21.68 -25.26 14.54
CA ASN A 347 -23.01 -24.69 14.64
C ASN A 347 -23.09 -23.23 14.15
N ILE A 348 -21.93 -22.60 13.83
CA ILE A 348 -21.88 -21.24 13.34
C ILE A 348 -22.14 -21.27 11.82
N ASN A 349 -23.26 -20.72 11.40
CA ASN A 349 -23.64 -20.63 10.00
C ASN A 349 -23.07 -19.36 9.36
N GLN A 350 -21.89 -19.49 8.73
CA GLN A 350 -21.19 -18.38 8.08
C GLN A 350 -22.06 -17.70 7.01
N ALA A 351 -22.74 -18.45 6.18
CA ALA A 351 -23.57 -17.90 5.08
C ALA A 351 -24.78 -17.10 5.60
N GLU A 352 -25.33 -17.50 6.74
CA GLU A 352 -26.41 -16.76 7.39
C GLU A 352 -25.92 -15.44 7.96
N ILE A 353 -24.75 -15.43 8.60
CA ILE A 353 -24.13 -14.21 9.09
C ILE A 353 -23.85 -13.24 7.93
N GLU A 354 -23.25 -13.73 6.85
CA GLU A 354 -22.94 -12.90 5.68
C GLU A 354 -24.24 -12.30 5.10
N ARG A 355 -25.30 -13.09 4.97
CA ARG A 355 -26.60 -12.61 4.49
C ARG A 355 -27.18 -11.51 5.39
N VAL A 356 -27.23 -11.74 6.70
CA VAL A 356 -27.80 -10.77 7.65
C VAL A 356 -27.04 -9.46 7.61
N VAL A 357 -25.71 -9.51 7.52
CA VAL A 357 -24.86 -8.31 7.48
C VAL A 357 -25.06 -7.54 6.16
N LEU A 358 -25.23 -8.22 5.03
CA LEU A 358 -25.59 -7.59 3.76
C LEU A 358 -26.98 -6.94 3.83
N ASP A 359 -27.97 -7.63 4.45
CA ASP A 359 -29.32 -7.09 4.64
C ASP A 359 -29.34 -5.84 5.55
N LEU A 360 -28.33 -5.67 6.41
CA LEU A 360 -28.11 -4.47 7.23
C LEU A 360 -27.40 -3.32 6.49
N GLY A 361 -27.10 -3.50 5.21
CA GLY A 361 -26.55 -2.44 4.35
C GLY A 361 -25.04 -2.48 4.14
N ALA A 362 -24.33 -3.51 4.59
CA ALA A 362 -22.92 -3.67 4.26
C ALA A 362 -22.73 -3.95 2.76
N GLU A 363 -21.80 -3.26 2.11
CA GLU A 363 -21.46 -3.53 0.71
C GLU A 363 -20.50 -4.72 0.56
N ARG A 364 -19.69 -4.97 1.58
CA ARG A 364 -18.69 -6.05 1.61
C ARG A 364 -18.71 -6.77 2.94
N VAL A 365 -18.82 -8.09 2.89
CA VAL A 365 -18.79 -8.94 4.08
C VAL A 365 -17.76 -10.05 3.90
N LYS A 366 -17.00 -10.32 4.94
CA LYS A 366 -16.12 -11.49 5.04
C LYS A 366 -16.21 -12.08 6.43
N VAL A 367 -16.68 -13.33 6.54
CA VAL A 367 -16.70 -14.06 7.80
C VAL A 367 -15.57 -15.10 7.79
N SER A 368 -14.90 -15.26 8.92
CA SER A 368 -13.86 -16.26 9.14
C SER A 368 -14.03 -16.90 10.49
N ILE A 369 -13.96 -18.23 10.57
CA ILE A 369 -14.11 -18.98 11.82
C ILE A 369 -12.78 -19.63 12.17
N ILE A 370 -12.21 -19.22 13.31
CA ILE A 370 -11.00 -19.82 13.89
C ILE A 370 -11.45 -20.88 14.90
N ARG A 371 -11.07 -22.13 14.67
CA ARG A 371 -11.41 -23.28 15.51
C ARG A 371 -10.30 -23.52 16.52
N LYS A 372 -10.60 -23.37 17.80
CA LYS A 372 -9.67 -23.73 18.88
C LYS A 372 -10.00 -25.14 19.40
N PRO A 373 -9.04 -26.03 19.52
CA PRO A 373 -9.27 -27.27 20.24
C PRO A 373 -9.52 -26.94 21.71
N ARG A 374 -10.48 -27.58 22.37
CA ARG A 374 -10.57 -27.52 23.84
C ARG A 374 -9.27 -28.12 24.38
N GLU A 375 -8.65 -27.43 25.31
CA GLU A 375 -7.52 -28.00 26.03
C GLU A 375 -8.00 -29.29 26.66
N THR A 376 -7.49 -30.43 26.19
CA THR A 376 -7.57 -31.66 26.94
C THR A 376 -6.72 -31.44 28.16
N VAL A 377 -7.37 -31.28 29.33
CA VAL A 377 -6.67 -31.26 30.60
C VAL A 377 -5.85 -32.54 30.62
N ARG A 378 -4.55 -32.43 30.42
CA ARG A 378 -3.63 -33.51 30.69
C ARG A 378 -3.70 -33.70 32.19
N SER A 379 -4.41 -34.76 32.62
CA SER A 379 -4.54 -35.05 34.02
C SER A 379 -3.14 -35.14 34.62
N GLU A 380 -2.88 -34.37 35.66
CA GLU A 380 -1.64 -34.49 36.44
C GLU A 380 -1.38 -35.96 36.80
N LYS A 381 -2.43 -36.73 37.14
CA LYS A 381 -2.37 -38.17 37.37
C LYS A 381 -1.80 -39.00 36.22
N VAL A 382 -2.05 -38.61 34.97
CA VAL A 382 -1.48 -39.29 33.78
C VAL A 382 -0.02 -38.88 33.53
N LEU A 383 0.34 -37.65 33.93
CA LEU A 383 1.71 -37.16 33.84
C LEU A 383 2.59 -37.71 34.95
N GLU A 384 2.03 -37.91 36.16
CA GLU A 384 2.70 -38.47 37.34
C GLU A 384 2.79 -39.98 37.32
N ALA A 385 2.04 -40.66 36.43
CA ALA A 385 2.09 -42.12 36.33
C ALA A 385 3.43 -42.56 35.70
N ASP A 386 4.17 -43.42 36.41
CA ASP A 386 5.51 -43.84 36.01
C ASP A 386 5.48 -44.93 34.92
N THR A 387 4.43 -45.79 34.91
CA THR A 387 4.34 -46.91 33.99
C THR A 387 3.26 -46.74 32.94
N LEU A 388 3.38 -47.42 31.79
CA LEU A 388 2.37 -47.45 30.75
C LEU A 388 1.02 -48.01 31.25
N PRO A 389 0.96 -49.08 32.03
CA PRO A 389 -0.28 -49.54 32.68
C PRO A 389 -0.94 -48.46 33.55
N ASP A 390 -0.17 -47.74 34.39
CA ASP A 390 -0.71 -46.72 35.30
C ASP A 390 -1.25 -45.52 34.49
N LYS A 391 -0.57 -45.14 33.39
CA LYS A 391 -1.08 -44.13 32.47
C LYS A 391 -2.42 -44.53 31.87
N LEU A 392 -2.57 -45.79 31.44
CA LEU A 392 -3.83 -46.31 30.88
C LEU A 392 -4.94 -46.33 31.91
N ILE A 393 -4.66 -46.70 33.17
CA ILE A 393 -5.63 -46.67 34.27
C ILE A 393 -6.08 -45.23 34.56
N ALA A 394 -5.14 -44.31 34.67
CA ALA A 394 -5.44 -42.90 34.92
C ALA A 394 -6.26 -42.27 33.76
N MET A 395 -5.98 -42.66 32.52
CA MET A 395 -6.78 -42.21 31.35
C MET A 395 -8.21 -42.80 31.35
N ALA A 396 -8.38 -44.04 31.74
CA ALA A 396 -9.69 -44.68 31.82
C ALA A 396 -10.52 -44.12 32.97
N GLU A 397 -9.93 -43.88 34.13
CA GLU A 397 -10.59 -43.22 35.28
C GLU A 397 -11.15 -41.85 34.90
N MET A 398 -10.39 -41.06 34.11
CA MET A 398 -10.87 -39.77 33.61
C MET A 398 -12.12 -39.85 32.71
N ARG A 399 -12.29 -41.00 32.02
CA ARG A 399 -13.44 -41.26 31.14
C ARG A 399 -14.58 -41.96 31.82
N GLY A 400 -14.42 -42.31 33.12
CA GLY A 400 -15.39 -43.14 33.84
C GLY A 400 -15.40 -44.59 33.36
N GLU A 401 -14.31 -45.04 32.76
CA GLU A 401 -14.15 -46.37 32.21
C GLU A 401 -13.17 -47.20 33.05
N THR A 402 -13.23 -48.52 32.93
CA THR A 402 -12.25 -49.44 33.53
C THR A 402 -11.44 -50.14 32.44
N VAL A 403 -10.13 -50.24 32.68
CA VAL A 403 -9.23 -50.94 31.72
C VAL A 403 -9.32 -52.44 31.96
N GLN A 404 -9.53 -53.21 30.89
CA GLN A 404 -9.54 -54.68 30.95
C GLN A 404 -8.12 -55.19 31.26
N GLU A 405 -8.02 -56.22 32.16
CA GLU A 405 -6.74 -56.76 32.56
C GLU A 405 -5.87 -57.23 31.41
N SER A 406 -6.51 -57.80 30.35
CA SER A 406 -5.80 -58.18 29.12
C SER A 406 -5.08 -57.04 28.39
N ILE A 407 -5.53 -55.79 28.55
CA ILE A 407 -4.89 -54.59 28.00
C ILE A 407 -3.72 -54.17 28.89
N LEU A 408 -3.88 -54.28 30.22
CA LEU A 408 -2.83 -53.98 31.18
C LEU A 408 -1.65 -54.97 31.04
N GLU A 409 -1.93 -56.29 30.86
CA GLU A 409 -0.91 -57.30 30.59
C GLU A 409 -0.11 -56.98 29.28
N LYS A 410 -0.79 -56.58 28.22
CA LYS A 410 -0.11 -56.17 26.98
C LYS A 410 0.73 -54.91 27.21
N ALA A 411 0.25 -53.94 27.95
CA ALA A 411 1.00 -52.74 28.31
C ALA A 411 2.29 -53.06 29.10
N ARG A 412 2.18 -53.95 30.09
CA ARG A 412 3.37 -54.46 30.83
C ARG A 412 4.37 -55.18 29.93
N MET A 413 3.89 -55.97 28.94
CA MET A 413 4.78 -56.64 27.96
C MET A 413 5.50 -55.65 27.05
N VAL A 414 4.81 -54.57 26.64
CA VAL A 414 5.41 -53.49 25.79
C VAL A 414 6.45 -52.71 26.59
N GLU A 415 6.27 -52.54 27.88
CA GLU A 415 7.21 -51.78 28.73
C GLU A 415 8.44 -52.59 29.13
N ALA A 416 8.33 -53.96 29.13
CA ALA A 416 9.38 -54.86 29.50
C ALA A 416 10.27 -55.32 28.35
N GLY A 417 9.89 -55.04 27.10
CA GLY A 417 10.60 -55.42 25.90
C GLY A 417 11.10 -54.31 25.06
#